data_35ff891f22158ef31fcf54e96ad33187
#
_entry.id   35ff891f22158ef31fcf54e96ad33187
#
_cell.length_a   1.000
_cell.length_b   1.000
_cell.length_c   1.000
_cell.angle_alpha   90.00
_cell.angle_beta   90.00
_cell.angle_gamma   90.00
#
_symmetry.space_group_name_H-M   'P 1'
#
loop_
_entity.id
_entity.type
_entity.pdbx_description
1 polymer ?
#
loop_
_entity_poly.entity_id
_entity_poly.type
_entity_poly.pdbx_seq_one_letter_code
_entity_poly.pdbx_strand_id
1 'polypeptide(L)' 'MDKEILEILKRLESKVDRIEKKLDGVVEQTFDLVEFKSEMLSKVDGIREDLATVELVTANNYKDIAKLKAAK' A
#
# COMPACT_ATOMS: atom_id res chain seq x y z
N MET A 1 51.98 12.10 -4.58
CA MET A 1 51.03 12.15 -3.44
C MET A 1 49.77 12.94 -3.73
N ASP A 2 49.89 14.15 -4.20
CA ASP A 2 48.72 15.00 -4.46
C ASP A 2 47.80 14.45 -5.54
N LYS A 3 48.33 13.78 -6.52
CA LYS A 3 47.52 13.16 -7.60
C LYS A 3 46.69 11.99 -7.07
N GLU A 4 47.28 11.17 -6.20
CA GLU A 4 46.57 10.01 -5.61
C GLU A 4 45.45 10.48 -4.71
N ILE A 5 45.69 11.50 -3.92
CA ILE A 5 44.66 12.09 -3.05
C ILE A 5 43.52 12.66 -3.87
N LEU A 6 43.86 13.38 -4.93
CA LEU A 6 42.88 13.98 -5.83
C LEU A 6 42.01 12.91 -6.51
N GLU A 7 42.62 11.80 -6.94
CA GLU A 7 41.90 10.69 -7.57
C GLU A 7 40.94 10.03 -6.57
N ILE A 8 41.38 9.85 -5.32
CA ILE A 8 40.53 9.29 -4.27
C ILE A 8 39.35 10.21 -3.98
N LEU A 9 39.60 11.51 -3.92
CA LEU A 9 38.53 12.49 -3.70
C LEU A 9 37.50 12.46 -4.83
N LYS A 10 37.96 12.37 -6.06
CA LYS A 10 37.06 12.25 -7.22
C LYS A 10 36.22 11.00 -7.20
N ARG A 11 36.80 9.87 -6.80
CA ARG A 11 36.07 8.61 -6.65
C ARG A 11 35.02 8.71 -5.54
N LEU A 12 35.38 9.31 -4.42
CA LEU A 12 34.47 9.52 -3.31
C LEU A 12 33.30 10.41 -3.70
N GLU A 13 33.59 11.52 -4.38
CA GLU A 13 32.56 12.42 -4.88
C GLU A 13 31.59 11.69 -5.82
N SER A 14 32.12 10.89 -6.73
CA SER A 14 31.33 10.10 -7.66
C SER A 14 30.44 9.08 -6.94
N LYS A 15 30.98 8.43 -5.90
CA LYS A 15 30.24 7.49 -5.08
C LYS A 15 29.13 8.15 -4.27
N VAL A 16 29.43 9.33 -3.72
CA VAL A 16 28.43 10.11 -2.99
C VAL A 16 27.29 10.51 -3.91
N ASP A 17 27.59 10.97 -5.11
CA ASP A 17 26.56 11.32 -6.09
C ASP A 17 25.65 10.15 -6.43
N ARG A 18 26.20 8.96 -6.58
CA ARG A 18 25.41 7.74 -6.82
C ARG A 18 24.54 7.39 -5.65
N ILE A 19 25.08 7.52 -4.44
CA ILE A 19 24.33 7.24 -3.21
C ILE A 19 23.16 8.22 -3.09
N GLU A 20 23.40 9.50 -3.35
CA GLU A 20 22.35 10.52 -3.33
C GLU A 20 21.23 10.20 -4.31
N LYS A 21 21.57 9.81 -5.54
CA LYS A 21 20.58 9.43 -6.55
C LYS A 21 19.77 8.22 -6.15
N LYS A 22 20.44 7.21 -5.57
CA LYS A 22 19.76 6.01 -5.07
C LYS A 22 18.84 6.35 -3.90
N LEU A 23 19.29 7.22 -3.01
CA LEU A 23 18.50 7.66 -1.87
C LEU A 23 17.25 8.40 -2.33
N ASP A 24 17.38 9.29 -3.31
CA ASP A 24 16.24 10.01 -3.89
C ASP A 24 15.22 9.02 -4.47
N GLY A 25 15.70 8.00 -5.17
CA GLY A 25 14.86 6.94 -5.71
C GLY A 25 14.13 6.16 -4.62
N VAL A 26 14.82 5.84 -3.52
CA VAL A 26 14.22 5.15 -2.38
C VAL A 26 13.15 6.02 -1.71
N VAL A 27 13.41 7.32 -1.57
CA VAL A 27 12.44 8.26 -1.01
C VAL A 27 11.18 8.31 -1.89
N GLU A 28 11.33 8.41 -3.21
CA GLU A 28 10.20 8.39 -4.13
C GLU A 28 9.39 7.10 -4.01
N GLN A 29 10.07 5.97 -4.01
CA GLN A 29 9.42 4.66 -3.87
C GLN A 29 8.69 4.54 -2.54
N THR A 30 9.26 5.11 -1.49
CA THR A 30 8.63 5.10 -0.16
C THR A 30 7.34 5.90 -0.18
N PHE A 31 7.32 7.07 -0.80
CA PHE A 31 6.10 7.87 -0.97
C PHE A 31 5.04 7.10 -1.76
N ASP A 32 5.42 6.47 -2.86
CA ASP A 32 4.51 5.66 -3.68
C ASP A 32 3.92 4.50 -2.88
N LEU A 33 4.74 3.84 -2.05
CA LEU A 33 4.28 2.76 -1.20
C LEU A 33 3.31 3.23 -0.12
N VAL A 34 3.56 4.41 0.45
CA VAL A 34 2.65 4.99 1.45
C VAL A 34 1.30 5.32 0.81
N GLU A 35 1.29 5.91 -0.37
CA GLU A 35 0.07 6.20 -1.12
C GLU A 35 -0.68 4.91 -1.46
N PHE A 36 0.04 3.91 -1.96
CA PHE A 36 -0.52 2.60 -2.28
C PHE A 36 -1.16 1.96 -1.06
N LYS A 37 -0.49 2.00 0.08
CA LYS A 37 -1.00 1.47 1.34
C LYS A 37 -2.30 2.16 1.75
N SER A 38 -2.32 3.49 1.64
CA SER A 38 -3.50 4.29 1.97
C SER A 38 -4.69 3.92 1.07
N GLU A 39 -4.47 3.80 -0.23
CA GLU A 39 -5.50 3.39 -1.19
C GLU A 39 -6.00 1.97 -0.89
N MET A 40 -5.09 1.06 -0.59
CA MET A 40 -5.44 -0.33 -0.27
C MET A 40 -6.28 -0.42 0.99
N LEU A 41 -5.91 0.33 2.03
CA LEU A 41 -6.69 0.37 3.27
C LEU A 41 -8.10 0.91 3.03
N SER A 42 -8.22 1.95 2.22
CA SER A 42 -9.52 2.51 1.86
C SER A 42 -10.38 1.50 1.11
N LYS A 43 -9.80 0.77 0.17
CA LYS A 43 -10.51 -0.27 -0.60
C LYS A 43 -10.93 -1.44 0.29
N VAL A 44 -10.06 -1.85 1.21
CA VAL A 44 -10.37 -2.93 2.15
C VAL A 44 -11.53 -2.52 3.07
N ASP A 45 -11.54 -1.28 3.55
CA ASP A 45 -12.65 -0.77 4.36
C ASP A 45 -13.97 -0.76 3.57
N GLY A 46 -13.94 -0.37 2.31
CA GLY A 46 -15.11 -0.44 1.42
C GLY A 46 -15.62 -1.86 1.25
N ILE A 47 -14.71 -2.82 1.07
CA ILE A 47 -15.07 -4.25 0.96
C ILE A 47 -15.70 -4.75 2.25
N ARG A 48 -15.17 -4.36 3.41
CA ARG A 48 -15.74 -4.73 4.71
C ARG A 48 -17.15 -4.20 4.88
N GLU A 49 -17.40 -2.97 4.47
CA GLU A 49 -18.73 -2.36 4.53
C GLU A 49 -19.70 -3.11 3.62
N ASP A 50 -19.27 -3.43 2.40
CA ASP A 50 -20.08 -4.18 1.45
C ASP A 50 -20.40 -5.59 1.97
N LEU A 51 -19.41 -6.25 2.57
CA LEU A 51 -19.60 -7.57 3.19
C LEU A 51 -20.62 -7.51 4.33
N ALA A 52 -20.51 -6.51 5.20
CA ALA A 52 -21.46 -6.33 6.30
C ALA A 52 -22.89 -6.15 5.77
N THR A 53 -23.04 -5.38 4.70
CA THR A 53 -24.35 -5.17 4.04
C THR A 53 -24.89 -6.49 3.46
N VAL A 54 -24.04 -7.25 2.78
CA VAL A 54 -24.42 -8.56 2.20
C VAL A 54 -24.83 -9.53 3.31
N GLU A 55 -24.08 -9.57 4.41
CA GLU A 55 -24.41 -10.42 5.57
C GLU A 55 -25.79 -10.07 6.15
N LEU A 56 -26.07 -8.78 6.29
CA LEU A 56 -27.35 -8.32 6.82
C LEU A 56 -28.51 -8.70 5.89
N VAL A 57 -28.35 -8.44 4.59
CA VAL A 57 -29.37 -8.79 3.59
C VAL A 57 -29.58 -10.30 3.55
N THR A 58 -28.51 -11.08 3.60
CA THR A 58 -28.59 -12.54 3.61
C THR A 58 -29.33 -13.04 4.86
N ALA A 59 -29.03 -12.49 6.02
CA ALA A 59 -29.74 -12.87 7.26
C ALA A 59 -31.22 -12.54 7.18
N ASN A 60 -31.59 -11.38 6.65
CA ASN A 60 -32.99 -10.98 6.46
C ASN A 60 -33.70 -11.90 5.47
N ASN A 61 -33.03 -12.26 4.37
CA ASN A 61 -33.59 -13.19 3.38
C ASN A 61 -33.84 -14.58 3.99
N TYR A 62 -32.93 -15.05 4.80
CA TYR A 62 -33.08 -16.31 5.53
C TYR A 62 -34.30 -16.28 6.45
N LYS A 63 -34.46 -15.21 7.17
CA LYS A 63 -35.58 -14.99 8.07
C LYS A 63 -36.90 -14.98 7.32
N ASP A 64 -36.96 -14.30 6.18
CA ASP A 64 -38.16 -14.22 5.33
C ASP A 64 -38.54 -15.57 4.75
N ILE A 65 -37.55 -16.35 4.30
CA ILE A 65 -37.76 -17.70 3.80
C ILE A 65 -38.32 -18.60 4.90
N ALA A 66 -37.77 -18.51 6.10
CA ALA A 66 -38.23 -19.27 7.23
C ALA A 66 -39.70 -18.93 7.56
N LYS A 67 -40.09 -17.67 7.49
CA LYS A 67 -41.48 -17.24 7.68
C LYS A 67 -42.42 -17.80 6.62
N LEU A 68 -41.98 -17.78 5.35
CA LEU A 68 -42.76 -18.33 4.26
C LEU A 68 -42.97 -19.83 4.41
N LYS A 69 -41.97 -20.57 4.84
CA LYS A 69 -42.07 -22.00 5.13
C LYS A 69 -43.02 -22.28 6.27
N ALA A 70 -42.99 -21.47 7.30
CA ALA A 70 -43.89 -21.62 8.48
C ALA A 70 -45.33 -21.31 8.13
N ALA A 71 -45.57 -20.43 7.17
CA ALA A 71 -46.91 -20.04 6.74
C ALA A 71 -47.61 -21.11 5.88
N LYS A 72 -46.85 -22.05 5.36
CA LYS A 72 -47.40 -23.17 4.58
C LYS A 72 -47.81 -24.31 5.50
#